data_398782e9689edcd7b927d779a2188d86
#
_entry.id   398782e9689edcd7b927d779a2188d86
#
_cell.length_a   1.000
_cell.length_b   1.000
_cell.length_c   1.000
_cell.angle_alpha   90.00
_cell.angle_beta   90.00
_cell.angle_gamma   90.00
#
_symmetry.space_group_name_H-M   'P 1'
#
loop_
_entity.id
_entity.type
_entity.pdbx_description
1 polymer ?
#
loop_
_entity_poly.entity_id
_entity_poly.type
_entity_poly.pdbx_seq_one_letter_code
_entity_poly.pdbx_strand_id
1 'polypeptide(L)'
;MAYEKEISDYIESHKEEMLNDLMELIRINSEKGEEKTGMPYGEGPYNALLAATKLLEGYGFKVNNYDNRVITADSYDMPTRLDILAHLDVVPAGDDWTITEPYNPVIKDGLLYGRGSCDDKGPAVAALYAIRAVKELNIPLKHNVRLILGSDEECGSSDVEYYYTKEKAAPMTITPDASWPLINIEKGGISNEFTAEYKKTDKTPSLVSLKGGIKINVVPGKATAVVRGLKEADVKEITKKFEEETGLKFIFEEDGDNLNIKAIGVNAHASLPHMGKNAIQGLVTLLSKFPLADAPVNNYVKALNNIFPYGDYNGRTMGVDLKDDVSGETTVSFDILEITETHFKGAYDCRASIAANDENTGKVMEAKIREQGFTIPEKPMFEPHVVDGDSELVKTLLKCYEKGFGVTNAKPIAIGGGTYVHHVENGVAFGCEDPEIDNHMHGADEFMVVDMIVKSAKIFADAIVELCK
;
A
#
# COMPACT_ATOMS: atom_id res chain seq x y z
N MET A 1 -19.35 -20.87 17.62
CA MET A 1 -20.35 -20.69 16.53
C MET A 1 -20.91 -22.03 16.12
N ALA A 2 -22.05 -22.08 15.46
CA ALA A 2 -22.51 -23.33 14.87
C ALA A 2 -21.52 -23.77 13.77
N TYR A 3 -21.34 -25.07 13.62
CA TYR A 3 -20.49 -25.71 12.59
C TYR A 3 -18.98 -25.46 12.68
N GLU A 4 -18.47 -24.92 13.77
CA GLU A 4 -17.04 -24.59 13.91
C GLU A 4 -16.12 -25.78 13.73
N LYS A 5 -16.48 -26.91 14.37
CA LYS A 5 -15.68 -28.11 14.28
C LYS A 5 -15.68 -28.69 12.88
N GLU A 6 -16.84 -28.76 12.24
CA GLU A 6 -17.02 -29.26 10.89
C GLU A 6 -16.23 -28.41 9.88
N ILE A 7 -16.30 -27.09 10.01
CA ILE A 7 -15.52 -26.15 9.17
C ILE A 7 -14.03 -26.36 9.39
N SER A 8 -13.59 -26.42 10.65
CA SER A 8 -12.17 -26.63 10.95
C SER A 8 -11.64 -27.95 10.41
N ASP A 9 -12.39 -29.03 10.61
CA ASP A 9 -12.01 -30.37 10.11
C ASP A 9 -11.98 -30.40 8.58
N TYR A 10 -12.92 -29.72 7.91
CA TYR A 10 -12.94 -29.59 6.44
C TYR A 10 -11.70 -28.85 5.93
N ILE A 11 -11.43 -27.66 6.44
CA ILE A 11 -10.28 -26.84 6.01
C ILE A 11 -8.96 -27.57 6.23
N GLU A 12 -8.78 -28.22 7.40
CA GLU A 12 -7.58 -29.01 7.69
C GLU A 12 -7.42 -30.20 6.72
N SER A 13 -8.49 -30.89 6.40
CA SER A 13 -8.44 -32.03 5.47
C SER A 13 -8.15 -31.64 4.02
N HIS A 14 -8.40 -30.36 3.65
CA HIS A 14 -8.15 -29.83 2.32
C HIS A 14 -6.92 -28.89 2.28
N LYS A 15 -6.11 -28.83 3.36
CA LYS A 15 -4.95 -27.94 3.43
C LYS A 15 -3.97 -28.14 2.27
N GLU A 16 -3.62 -29.36 1.93
CA GLU A 16 -2.69 -29.66 0.83
C GLU A 16 -3.25 -29.25 -0.53
N GLU A 17 -4.55 -29.49 -0.76
CA GLU A 17 -5.23 -29.06 -1.99
C GLU A 17 -5.23 -27.53 -2.10
N MET A 18 -5.58 -26.83 -1.02
CA MET A 18 -5.59 -25.37 -0.94
C MET A 18 -4.21 -24.77 -1.27
N LEU A 19 -3.15 -25.32 -0.70
CA LEU A 19 -1.79 -24.86 -0.96
C LEU A 19 -1.34 -25.15 -2.40
N ASN A 20 -1.74 -26.28 -2.96
CA ASN A 20 -1.45 -26.59 -4.37
C ASN A 20 -2.16 -25.64 -5.32
N ASP A 21 -3.45 -25.33 -5.09
CA ASP A 21 -4.20 -24.36 -5.89
C ASP A 21 -3.56 -22.97 -5.83
N LEU A 22 -3.14 -22.55 -4.62
CA LEU A 22 -2.43 -21.29 -4.46
C LEU A 22 -1.10 -21.28 -5.23
N MET A 23 -0.31 -22.33 -5.13
CA MET A 23 0.95 -22.44 -5.87
C MET A 23 0.73 -22.41 -7.40
N GLU A 24 -0.34 -23.02 -7.91
CA GLU A 24 -0.68 -22.92 -9.36
C GLU A 24 -0.98 -21.48 -9.77
N LEU A 25 -1.70 -20.70 -8.94
CA LEU A 25 -1.95 -19.29 -9.22
C LEU A 25 -0.67 -18.44 -9.13
N ILE A 26 0.21 -18.71 -8.15
CA ILE A 26 1.49 -17.99 -8.01
C ILE A 26 2.41 -18.24 -9.22
N ARG A 27 2.39 -19.42 -9.85
CA ARG A 27 3.18 -19.73 -11.06
C ARG A 27 2.85 -18.83 -12.24
N ILE A 28 1.73 -18.14 -12.21
CA ILE A 28 1.33 -17.22 -13.27
C ILE A 28 1.90 -15.84 -12.93
N ASN A 29 2.84 -15.35 -13.75
CA ASN A 29 3.23 -13.96 -13.70
C ASN A 29 2.04 -13.09 -14.14
N SER A 30 1.37 -12.48 -13.17
CA SER A 30 0.20 -11.61 -13.37
C SER A 30 0.51 -10.12 -13.16
N GLU A 31 1.75 -9.72 -13.38
CA GLU A 31 2.10 -8.31 -13.48
C GLU A 31 1.33 -7.64 -14.63
N LYS A 32 0.91 -6.40 -14.42
CA LYS A 32 0.24 -5.61 -15.47
C LYS A 32 1.17 -5.43 -16.67
N GLY A 33 0.67 -5.75 -17.84
CA GLY A 33 1.36 -5.62 -19.12
C GLY A 33 0.65 -4.68 -20.09
N GLU A 34 1.14 -4.63 -21.33
CA GLU A 34 0.51 -3.85 -22.38
C GLU A 34 -0.90 -4.40 -22.70
N GLU A 35 -1.84 -3.48 -22.87
CA GLU A 35 -3.20 -3.79 -23.30
C GLU A 35 -3.19 -4.49 -24.67
N LYS A 36 -3.93 -5.61 -24.76
CA LYS A 36 -4.16 -6.34 -26.01
C LYS A 36 -5.67 -6.56 -26.18
N THR A 37 -6.09 -6.89 -27.40
CA THR A 37 -7.49 -7.21 -27.68
C THR A 37 -8.01 -8.31 -26.75
N GLY A 38 -8.99 -7.99 -25.91
CA GLY A 38 -9.55 -8.90 -24.93
C GLY A 38 -8.69 -9.14 -23.69
N MET A 39 -7.61 -8.40 -23.52
CA MET A 39 -6.69 -8.46 -22.38
C MET A 39 -6.38 -7.03 -21.89
N PRO A 40 -7.31 -6.37 -21.19
CA PRO A 40 -7.22 -4.94 -20.86
C PRO A 40 -6.01 -4.59 -20.00
N TYR A 41 -5.51 -5.52 -19.20
CA TYR A 41 -4.34 -5.32 -18.33
C TYR A 41 -3.14 -6.17 -18.75
N GLY A 42 -3.15 -6.67 -20.00
CA GLY A 42 -2.09 -7.53 -20.54
C GLY A 42 -2.36 -9.02 -20.34
N GLU A 43 -1.42 -9.81 -20.79
CA GLU A 43 -1.54 -11.28 -20.84
C GLU A 43 -1.46 -11.94 -19.45
N GLY A 44 -0.65 -11.38 -18.55
CA GLY A 44 -0.45 -11.92 -17.20
C GLY A 44 -1.73 -11.95 -16.37
N PRO A 45 -2.37 -10.81 -16.10
CA PRO A 45 -3.63 -10.74 -15.36
C PRO A 45 -4.76 -11.54 -16.04
N TYR A 46 -4.83 -11.52 -17.38
CA TYR A 46 -5.78 -12.35 -18.14
C TYR A 46 -5.59 -13.85 -17.85
N ASN A 47 -4.35 -14.35 -17.86
CA ASN A 47 -4.06 -15.75 -17.60
C ASN A 47 -4.39 -16.14 -16.15
N ALA A 48 -4.20 -15.23 -15.18
CA ALA A 48 -4.59 -15.44 -13.80
C ALA A 48 -6.12 -15.59 -13.66
N LEU A 49 -6.91 -14.70 -14.27
CA LEU A 49 -8.37 -14.82 -14.31
C LEU A 49 -8.82 -16.12 -14.98
N LEU A 50 -8.18 -16.53 -16.07
CA LEU A 50 -8.50 -17.77 -16.76
C LEU A 50 -8.23 -19.01 -15.92
N ALA A 51 -7.11 -19.02 -15.19
CA ALA A 51 -6.78 -20.10 -14.27
C ALA A 51 -7.75 -20.18 -13.09
N ALA A 52 -8.06 -19.03 -12.48
CA ALA A 52 -9.05 -18.94 -11.42
C ALA A 52 -10.45 -19.36 -11.89
N THR A 53 -10.85 -18.99 -13.11
CA THR A 53 -12.12 -19.46 -13.70
C THR A 53 -12.18 -20.99 -13.75
N LYS A 54 -11.14 -21.65 -14.28
CA LYS A 54 -11.08 -23.11 -14.34
C LYS A 54 -11.12 -23.76 -12.96
N LEU A 55 -10.43 -23.17 -11.99
CA LEU A 55 -10.42 -23.64 -10.62
C LEU A 55 -11.82 -23.57 -9.99
N LEU A 56 -12.48 -22.43 -10.10
CA LEU A 56 -13.82 -22.17 -9.57
C LEU A 56 -14.87 -23.11 -10.23
N GLU A 57 -14.84 -23.23 -11.56
CA GLU A 57 -15.73 -24.14 -12.28
C GLU A 57 -15.48 -25.61 -11.90
N GLY A 58 -14.22 -26.00 -11.67
CA GLY A 58 -13.84 -27.31 -11.17
C GLY A 58 -14.47 -27.67 -9.82
N TYR A 59 -14.69 -26.65 -8.96
CA TYR A 59 -15.39 -26.78 -7.67
C TYR A 59 -16.90 -26.54 -7.78
N GLY A 60 -17.44 -26.49 -8.99
CA GLY A 60 -18.87 -26.38 -9.25
C GLY A 60 -19.47 -25.00 -8.92
N PHE A 61 -18.67 -23.94 -8.99
CA PHE A 61 -19.17 -22.57 -8.95
C PHE A 61 -19.65 -22.12 -10.33
N LYS A 62 -20.68 -21.29 -10.36
CA LYS A 62 -21.08 -20.59 -11.57
C LYS A 62 -20.24 -19.32 -11.69
N VAL A 63 -19.37 -19.26 -12.71
CA VAL A 63 -18.49 -18.13 -12.93
C VAL A 63 -19.08 -17.20 -13.99
N ASN A 64 -19.10 -15.89 -13.72
CA ASN A 64 -19.38 -14.85 -14.70
C ASN A 64 -18.10 -14.06 -14.95
N ASN A 65 -17.85 -13.68 -16.20
CA ASN A 65 -16.68 -12.92 -16.62
C ASN A 65 -17.12 -11.56 -17.16
N TYR A 66 -16.54 -10.50 -16.64
CA TYR A 66 -16.80 -9.10 -16.99
C TYR A 66 -15.64 -8.54 -17.81
N ASP A 67 -15.67 -8.86 -19.11
CA ASP A 67 -14.71 -8.38 -20.13
C ASP A 67 -13.23 -8.62 -19.77
N ASN A 68 -12.94 -9.76 -19.14
CA ASN A 68 -11.60 -10.15 -18.68
C ASN A 68 -10.93 -9.11 -17.76
N ARG A 69 -11.73 -8.36 -17.01
CA ARG A 69 -11.30 -7.45 -15.95
C ARG A 69 -11.54 -8.04 -14.57
N VAL A 70 -12.76 -8.60 -14.40
CA VAL A 70 -13.23 -9.20 -13.15
C VAL A 70 -13.96 -10.49 -13.46
N ILE A 71 -13.79 -11.49 -12.61
CA ILE A 71 -14.65 -12.67 -12.59
C ILE A 71 -15.39 -12.76 -11.26
N THR A 72 -16.60 -13.32 -11.28
CA THR A 72 -17.36 -13.56 -10.04
C THR A 72 -17.81 -15.01 -9.94
N ALA A 73 -17.89 -15.52 -8.73
CA ALA A 73 -18.38 -16.86 -8.43
C ALA A 73 -19.47 -16.78 -7.35
N ASP A 74 -20.69 -17.14 -7.71
CA ASP A 74 -21.82 -17.23 -6.80
C ASP A 74 -21.91 -18.62 -6.18
N SER A 75 -22.12 -18.68 -4.85
CA SER A 75 -22.25 -19.95 -4.14
C SER A 75 -23.64 -20.55 -4.24
N TYR A 76 -24.67 -19.70 -4.25
CA TYR A 76 -26.07 -20.09 -4.24
C TYR A 76 -26.92 -19.19 -5.13
N ASP A 77 -28.01 -19.75 -5.67
CA ASP A 77 -29.01 -18.99 -6.43
C ASP A 77 -30.00 -18.28 -5.46
N MET A 78 -29.47 -17.31 -4.73
CA MET A 78 -30.19 -16.50 -3.73
C MET A 78 -29.71 -15.05 -3.79
N PRO A 79 -30.44 -14.07 -3.22
CA PRO A 79 -29.96 -12.70 -3.12
C PRO A 79 -28.60 -12.62 -2.38
N THR A 80 -27.64 -11.98 -2.99
CA THR A 80 -26.29 -11.80 -2.41
C THR A 80 -26.34 -10.81 -1.23
N ARG A 81 -25.75 -11.19 -0.11
CA ARG A 81 -25.60 -10.33 1.07
C ARG A 81 -24.15 -9.95 1.33
N LEU A 82 -23.22 -10.84 0.98
CA LEU A 82 -21.80 -10.66 1.22
C LEU A 82 -21.03 -10.82 -0.09
N ASP A 83 -20.25 -9.80 -0.45
CA ASP A 83 -19.18 -9.89 -1.45
C ASP A 83 -17.84 -10.11 -0.73
N ILE A 84 -17.01 -11.01 -1.26
CA ILE A 84 -15.61 -11.14 -0.91
C ILE A 84 -14.81 -10.74 -2.13
N LEU A 85 -14.08 -9.64 -2.01
CA LEU A 85 -13.42 -8.96 -3.12
C LEU A 85 -11.91 -9.08 -2.98
N ALA A 86 -11.26 -9.77 -3.90
CA ALA A 86 -9.83 -10.06 -3.90
C ALA A 86 -9.23 -9.80 -5.28
N HIS A 87 -7.89 -9.75 -5.40
CA HIS A 87 -7.24 -9.56 -6.68
C HIS A 87 -6.23 -10.67 -7.03
N LEU A 88 -5.92 -10.77 -8.30
CA LEU A 88 -5.00 -11.78 -8.84
C LEU A 88 -3.80 -11.16 -9.57
N ASP A 89 -3.83 -9.86 -9.85
CA ASP A 89 -2.65 -9.14 -10.32
C ASP A 89 -1.62 -8.96 -9.21
N VAL A 90 -0.41 -8.64 -9.56
CA VAL A 90 0.70 -8.47 -8.63
C VAL A 90 1.60 -7.33 -9.08
N VAL A 91 2.27 -6.68 -8.13
CA VAL A 91 3.34 -5.73 -8.43
C VAL A 91 4.51 -6.42 -9.13
N PRO A 92 5.36 -5.67 -9.88
CA PRO A 92 6.58 -6.23 -10.45
C PRO A 92 7.43 -6.95 -9.40
N ALA A 93 7.88 -8.15 -9.75
CA ALA A 93 8.65 -8.99 -8.83
C ALA A 93 9.97 -8.35 -8.37
N GLY A 94 10.56 -7.50 -9.21
CA GLY A 94 11.88 -6.93 -8.94
C GLY A 94 13.00 -7.98 -8.98
N ASP A 95 14.17 -7.53 -8.55
CA ASP A 95 15.38 -8.35 -8.44
C ASP A 95 15.60 -8.78 -6.97
N ASP A 96 16.72 -9.43 -6.69
CA ASP A 96 17.21 -9.78 -5.36
C ASP A 96 16.47 -10.93 -4.64
N TRP A 97 15.69 -11.76 -5.34
CA TRP A 97 15.13 -12.99 -4.80
C TRP A 97 16.22 -13.99 -4.43
N THR A 98 16.20 -14.53 -3.22
CA THR A 98 17.26 -15.40 -2.69
C THR A 98 16.77 -16.80 -2.30
N ILE A 99 15.49 -16.96 -2.00
CA ILE A 99 14.91 -18.25 -1.55
C ILE A 99 14.41 -19.05 -2.74
N THR A 100 13.73 -18.40 -3.69
CA THR A 100 13.20 -19.00 -4.92
C THR A 100 13.06 -17.93 -6.00
N GLU A 101 12.79 -18.31 -7.23
CA GLU A 101 12.35 -17.37 -8.26
C GLU A 101 10.90 -16.91 -7.97
N PRO A 102 10.53 -15.66 -8.29
CA PRO A 102 9.25 -15.05 -7.86
C PRO A 102 8.00 -15.86 -8.21
N TYR A 103 7.99 -16.51 -9.38
CA TYR A 103 6.85 -17.32 -9.86
C TYR A 103 7.11 -18.84 -9.81
N ASN A 104 8.07 -19.24 -8.99
CA ASN A 104 8.35 -20.66 -8.68
C ASN A 104 8.11 -20.92 -7.18
N PRO A 105 6.83 -21.00 -6.74
CA PRO A 105 6.50 -21.06 -5.32
C PRO A 105 7.10 -22.29 -4.64
N VAL A 106 7.60 -22.08 -3.42
CA VAL A 106 8.12 -23.15 -2.57
C VAL A 106 7.62 -22.99 -1.13
N ILE A 107 7.37 -24.11 -0.47
CA ILE A 107 7.10 -24.13 0.98
C ILE A 107 8.38 -24.54 1.69
N LYS A 108 8.86 -23.69 2.58
CA LYS A 108 10.04 -23.92 3.39
C LYS A 108 9.80 -23.42 4.82
N ASP A 109 10.06 -24.25 5.81
CA ASP A 109 9.95 -23.91 7.24
C ASP A 109 8.56 -23.35 7.65
N GLY A 110 7.47 -23.82 7.00
CA GLY A 110 6.11 -23.35 7.23
C GLY A 110 5.73 -22.04 6.55
N LEU A 111 6.60 -21.52 5.70
CA LEU A 111 6.38 -20.32 4.90
C LEU A 111 6.25 -20.69 3.42
N LEU A 112 5.25 -20.16 2.75
CA LEU A 112 5.05 -20.28 1.31
C LEU A 112 5.60 -19.03 0.63
N TYR A 113 6.72 -19.18 -0.07
CA TYR A 113 7.40 -18.10 -0.80
C TYR A 113 6.93 -18.02 -2.23
N GLY A 114 6.75 -16.79 -2.72
CA GLY A 114 6.43 -16.46 -4.10
C GLY A 114 5.68 -15.15 -4.21
N ARG A 115 5.80 -14.43 -5.32
CA ARG A 115 5.08 -13.18 -5.57
C ARG A 115 3.56 -13.43 -5.64
N GLY A 116 2.79 -12.69 -4.83
CA GLY A 116 1.36 -12.87 -4.66
C GLY A 116 0.99 -13.89 -3.57
N SER A 117 1.97 -14.39 -2.81
CA SER A 117 1.67 -15.33 -1.71
C SER A 117 0.92 -14.67 -0.58
N CYS A 118 1.24 -13.42 -0.23
CA CYS A 118 0.51 -12.64 0.77
C CYS A 118 -0.42 -11.60 0.15
N ASP A 119 -0.11 -11.11 -1.03
CA ASP A 119 -0.78 -10.00 -1.69
C ASP A 119 -1.08 -10.35 -3.16
N ASP A 120 -2.30 -10.78 -3.51
CA ASP A 120 -3.47 -11.16 -2.67
C ASP A 120 -3.95 -12.59 -3.04
N LYS A 121 -3.14 -13.37 -3.86
CA LYS A 121 -3.53 -14.72 -4.30
C LYS A 121 -3.72 -15.68 -3.13
N GLY A 122 -2.90 -15.56 -2.07
CA GLY A 122 -3.03 -16.35 -0.85
C GLY A 122 -4.35 -16.10 -0.11
N PRO A 123 -4.65 -14.86 0.25
CA PRO A 123 -5.93 -14.46 0.82
C PRO A 123 -7.14 -14.80 -0.05
N ALA A 124 -7.04 -14.60 -1.38
CA ALA A 124 -8.10 -14.99 -2.33
C ALA A 124 -8.40 -16.49 -2.28
N VAL A 125 -7.37 -17.34 -2.20
CA VAL A 125 -7.54 -18.80 -2.07
C VAL A 125 -8.08 -19.17 -0.68
N ALA A 126 -7.66 -18.52 0.39
CA ALA A 126 -8.24 -18.71 1.72
C ALA A 126 -9.75 -18.41 1.72
N ALA A 127 -10.17 -17.32 1.08
CA ALA A 127 -11.57 -16.96 0.91
C ALA A 127 -12.35 -17.99 0.06
N LEU A 128 -11.76 -18.46 -1.04
CA LEU A 128 -12.34 -19.53 -1.85
C LEU A 128 -12.61 -20.79 -1.01
N TYR A 129 -11.64 -21.23 -0.23
CA TYR A 129 -11.79 -22.45 0.59
C TYR A 129 -12.77 -22.26 1.76
N ALA A 130 -12.89 -21.05 2.28
CA ALA A 130 -13.94 -20.71 3.24
C ALA A 130 -15.35 -20.88 2.63
N ILE A 131 -15.56 -20.37 1.41
CA ILE A 131 -16.82 -20.51 0.69
C ILE A 131 -17.09 -21.99 0.34
N ARG A 132 -16.08 -22.72 -0.12
CA ARG A 132 -16.17 -24.17 -0.39
C ARG A 132 -16.59 -24.96 0.84
N ALA A 133 -15.97 -24.70 1.99
CA ALA A 133 -16.30 -25.38 3.25
C ALA A 133 -17.80 -25.23 3.58
N VAL A 134 -18.31 -24.00 3.51
CA VAL A 134 -19.74 -23.72 3.79
C VAL A 134 -20.65 -24.44 2.79
N LYS A 135 -20.30 -24.41 1.51
CA LYS A 135 -21.07 -25.02 0.42
C LYS A 135 -21.07 -26.56 0.49
N GLU A 136 -19.92 -27.20 0.60
CA GLU A 136 -19.76 -28.65 0.57
C GLU A 136 -20.27 -29.32 1.85
N LEU A 137 -20.16 -28.64 2.99
CA LEU A 137 -20.78 -29.06 4.24
C LEU A 137 -22.30 -28.86 4.27
N ASN A 138 -22.87 -28.27 3.21
CA ASN A 138 -24.31 -27.94 3.13
C ASN A 138 -24.81 -27.12 4.32
N ILE A 139 -24.00 -26.17 4.81
CA ILE A 139 -24.41 -25.27 5.90
C ILE A 139 -25.54 -24.38 5.41
N PRO A 140 -26.70 -24.35 6.11
CA PRO A 140 -27.85 -23.61 5.64
C PRO A 140 -27.61 -22.10 5.76
N LEU A 141 -27.61 -21.42 4.64
CA LEU A 141 -27.59 -19.97 4.54
C LEU A 141 -28.95 -19.45 4.04
N LYS A 142 -29.26 -18.18 4.29
CA LYS A 142 -30.44 -17.46 3.76
C LYS A 142 -30.07 -16.53 2.61
N HIS A 143 -28.79 -16.26 2.44
CA HIS A 143 -28.27 -15.34 1.45
C HIS A 143 -27.04 -15.93 0.75
N ASN A 144 -26.83 -15.50 -0.49
CA ASN A 144 -25.64 -15.84 -1.24
C ASN A 144 -24.40 -15.10 -0.70
N VAL A 145 -23.24 -15.75 -0.77
CA VAL A 145 -21.92 -15.13 -0.73
C VAL A 145 -21.32 -15.22 -2.13
N ARG A 146 -20.76 -14.12 -2.62
CA ARG A 146 -20.13 -14.03 -3.93
C ARG A 146 -18.65 -13.71 -3.78
N LEU A 147 -17.81 -14.51 -4.41
CA LEU A 147 -16.39 -14.21 -4.57
C LEU A 147 -16.21 -13.38 -5.84
N ILE A 148 -15.49 -12.28 -5.73
CA ILE A 148 -15.14 -11.37 -6.83
C ILE A 148 -13.63 -11.35 -6.91
N LEU A 149 -13.07 -11.67 -8.08
CA LEU A 149 -11.63 -11.66 -8.33
C LEU A 149 -11.30 -10.65 -9.43
N GLY A 150 -10.58 -9.61 -9.06
CA GLY A 150 -10.11 -8.56 -9.95
C GLY A 150 -8.71 -8.81 -10.50
N SER A 151 -8.23 -7.86 -11.32
CA SER A 151 -6.98 -8.00 -12.05
C SER A 151 -6.23 -6.70 -12.32
N ASP A 152 -6.51 -5.62 -11.56
CA ASP A 152 -5.88 -4.30 -11.71
C ASP A 152 -5.79 -3.53 -10.37
N GLU A 153 -5.82 -4.21 -9.22
CA GLU A 153 -5.76 -3.57 -7.90
C GLU A 153 -4.51 -2.72 -7.77
N GLU A 154 -3.37 -3.32 -8.02
CA GLU A 154 -2.02 -2.78 -7.87
C GLU A 154 -1.72 -1.58 -8.79
N CYS A 155 -2.57 -1.37 -9.78
CA CYS A 155 -2.39 -0.33 -10.78
C CYS A 155 -3.58 0.63 -10.91
N GLY A 156 -4.41 0.72 -9.86
CA GLY A 156 -5.43 1.77 -9.73
C GLY A 156 -6.87 1.31 -9.83
N SER A 157 -7.14 0.01 -9.66
CA SER A 157 -8.49 -0.57 -9.43
C SER A 157 -9.55 -0.26 -10.51
N SER A 158 -9.11 0.00 -11.75
CA SER A 158 -10.03 0.33 -12.84
C SER A 158 -10.93 -0.84 -13.27
N ASP A 159 -10.60 -2.05 -12.86
CA ASP A 159 -11.35 -3.27 -13.05
C ASP A 159 -12.62 -3.31 -12.19
N VAL A 160 -12.50 -3.03 -10.88
CA VAL A 160 -13.65 -2.98 -9.97
C VAL A 160 -14.50 -1.73 -10.21
N GLU A 161 -13.90 -0.59 -10.59
CA GLU A 161 -14.66 0.56 -11.06
C GLU A 161 -15.53 0.18 -12.26
N TYR A 162 -14.95 -0.52 -13.24
CA TYR A 162 -15.70 -1.03 -14.39
C TYR A 162 -16.78 -2.02 -13.97
N TYR A 163 -16.47 -2.99 -13.09
CA TYR A 163 -17.41 -3.99 -12.60
C TYR A 163 -18.63 -3.36 -11.97
N TYR A 164 -18.46 -2.38 -11.08
CA TYR A 164 -19.57 -1.69 -10.43
C TYR A 164 -20.37 -0.74 -11.33
N THR A 165 -19.95 -0.53 -12.59
CA THR A 165 -20.85 0.04 -13.61
C THR A 165 -21.85 -0.97 -14.17
N LYS A 166 -21.62 -2.27 -13.98
CA LYS A 166 -22.47 -3.36 -14.49
C LYS A 166 -23.31 -4.01 -13.40
N GLU A 167 -22.74 -4.14 -12.21
CA GLU A 167 -23.32 -4.84 -11.08
C GLU A 167 -23.42 -3.91 -9.87
N LYS A 168 -24.29 -4.28 -8.94
CA LYS A 168 -24.36 -3.59 -7.64
C LYS A 168 -23.55 -4.35 -6.61
N ALA A 169 -22.87 -3.60 -5.74
CA ALA A 169 -22.26 -4.16 -4.56
C ALA A 169 -23.30 -4.84 -3.66
N ALA A 170 -22.90 -5.91 -3.01
CA ALA A 170 -23.72 -6.50 -1.96
C ALA A 170 -23.91 -5.52 -0.77
N PRO A 171 -24.90 -5.73 0.09
CA PRO A 171 -25.07 -4.92 1.30
C PRO A 171 -23.83 -4.88 2.22
N MET A 172 -22.96 -5.89 2.12
CA MET A 172 -21.72 -6.02 2.88
C MET A 172 -20.63 -6.52 1.95
N THR A 173 -19.44 -5.95 2.07
CA THR A 173 -18.26 -6.39 1.32
C THR A 173 -17.07 -6.53 2.26
N ILE A 174 -16.26 -7.57 2.07
CA ILE A 174 -14.95 -7.70 2.69
C ILE A 174 -13.90 -7.90 1.62
N THR A 175 -12.70 -7.37 1.85
CA THR A 175 -11.49 -7.82 1.16
C THR A 175 -10.59 -8.57 2.14
N PRO A 176 -10.01 -9.71 1.75
CA PRO A 176 -9.04 -10.44 2.55
C PRO A 176 -7.63 -9.85 2.45
N ASP A 177 -7.44 -8.83 1.62
CA ASP A 177 -6.20 -8.16 1.30
C ASP A 177 -5.83 -7.13 2.38
N ALA A 178 -5.47 -7.60 3.56
CA ALA A 178 -5.14 -6.72 4.67
C ALA A 178 -4.53 -7.45 5.88
N SER A 179 -4.14 -6.64 6.87
CA SER A 179 -3.72 -7.14 8.17
C SER A 179 -4.91 -7.33 9.13
N TRP A 180 -4.79 -8.30 10.02
CA TRP A 180 -5.68 -8.47 11.16
C TRP A 180 -5.57 -7.27 12.14
N PRO A 181 -6.62 -6.94 12.95
CA PRO A 181 -7.91 -7.63 13.06
C PRO A 181 -8.95 -7.25 12.01
N LEU A 182 -9.07 -5.99 11.66
CA LEU A 182 -10.03 -5.46 10.69
C LEU A 182 -9.71 -3.99 10.42
N ILE A 183 -9.75 -3.59 9.15
CA ILE A 183 -9.61 -2.21 8.73
C ILE A 183 -10.97 -1.71 8.27
N ASN A 184 -11.49 -0.72 8.98
CA ASN A 184 -12.77 -0.06 8.65
C ASN A 184 -12.58 1.38 8.16
N ILE A 185 -11.34 1.88 8.17
CA ILE A 185 -11.00 3.22 7.70
C ILE A 185 -9.74 3.14 6.86
N GLU A 186 -9.84 3.60 5.62
CA GLU A 186 -8.72 3.93 4.76
C GLU A 186 -8.65 5.45 4.64
N LYS A 187 -7.52 6.04 5.02
CA LYS A 187 -7.39 7.50 5.06
C LYS A 187 -7.48 8.10 3.68
N GLY A 188 -8.10 9.26 3.60
CA GLY A 188 -7.97 10.15 2.45
C GLY A 188 -6.57 10.76 2.35
N GLY A 189 -6.35 11.60 1.34
CA GLY A 189 -5.06 12.24 1.21
C GLY A 189 -4.86 13.01 -0.07
N ILE A 190 -3.63 13.39 -0.31
CA ILE A 190 -3.21 14.06 -1.54
C ILE A 190 -1.76 13.72 -1.83
N SER A 191 -1.49 13.28 -3.06
CA SER A 191 -0.14 13.21 -3.59
C SER A 191 -0.04 14.19 -4.75
N ASN A 192 0.94 15.09 -4.73
CA ASN A 192 1.07 16.10 -5.76
C ASN A 192 2.54 16.40 -6.09
N GLU A 193 2.77 16.93 -7.29
CA GLU A 193 4.08 17.38 -7.75
C GLU A 193 4.11 18.91 -7.82
N PHE A 194 5.28 19.49 -7.56
CA PHE A 194 5.51 20.91 -7.71
C PHE A 194 6.87 21.22 -8.31
N THR A 195 6.99 22.34 -8.97
CA THR A 195 8.16 22.71 -9.77
C THR A 195 8.60 24.14 -9.53
N ALA A 196 9.83 24.45 -9.92
CA ALA A 196 10.29 25.82 -10.09
C ALA A 196 11.34 25.89 -11.20
N GLU A 197 11.37 27.02 -11.90
CA GLU A 197 12.41 27.34 -12.87
C GLU A 197 13.15 28.60 -12.43
N TYR A 198 14.45 28.62 -12.59
CA TYR A 198 15.30 29.72 -12.16
C TYR A 198 16.56 29.83 -13.03
N LYS A 199 17.23 30.96 -12.92
CA LYS A 199 18.46 31.22 -13.69
C LYS A 199 19.65 30.56 -12.99
N LYS A 200 20.52 29.94 -13.79
CA LYS A 200 21.84 29.48 -13.35
C LYS A 200 22.64 30.61 -12.73
N THR A 201 23.45 30.26 -11.74
CA THR A 201 24.34 31.19 -11.04
C THR A 201 25.79 30.76 -11.14
N ASP A 202 26.69 31.75 -11.18
CA ASP A 202 28.14 31.51 -11.03
C ASP A 202 28.62 31.74 -9.58
N LYS A 203 27.72 32.17 -8.69
CA LYS A 203 28.06 32.32 -7.26
C LYS A 203 28.40 31.00 -6.63
N THR A 204 29.39 30.97 -5.74
CA THR A 204 29.83 29.83 -4.97
C THR A 204 29.94 30.16 -3.48
N PRO A 205 29.70 29.24 -2.56
CA PRO A 205 29.29 27.84 -2.78
C PRO A 205 27.85 27.71 -3.25
N SER A 206 27.57 26.78 -4.18
CA SER A 206 26.24 26.61 -4.74
C SER A 206 25.93 25.16 -5.09
N LEU A 207 24.67 24.75 -4.89
CA LEU A 207 24.17 23.47 -5.34
C LEU A 207 24.19 23.38 -6.87
N VAL A 208 24.68 22.29 -7.40
CA VAL A 208 24.70 21.95 -8.83
C VAL A 208 23.56 20.98 -9.15
N SER A 209 23.38 19.98 -8.29
CA SER A 209 22.30 18.99 -8.43
C SER A 209 21.93 18.37 -7.10
N LEU A 210 20.67 17.93 -6.98
CA LEU A 210 20.21 17.05 -5.92
C LEU A 210 19.17 16.09 -6.51
N LYS A 211 19.31 14.81 -6.20
CA LYS A 211 18.36 13.78 -6.67
C LYS A 211 18.12 12.72 -5.61
N GLY A 212 16.86 12.29 -5.48
CA GLY A 212 16.45 11.18 -4.62
C GLY A 212 15.01 10.78 -4.87
N GLY A 213 14.66 9.57 -4.39
CA GLY A 213 13.34 8.98 -4.55
C GLY A 213 13.13 8.26 -5.87
N ILE A 214 12.22 7.28 -5.84
CA ILE A 214 11.89 6.42 -6.99
C ILE A 214 10.38 6.40 -7.21
N LYS A 215 9.59 6.36 -6.14
CA LYS A 215 8.13 6.26 -6.17
C LYS A 215 7.53 7.19 -5.10
N ILE A 216 6.40 7.82 -5.41
CA ILE A 216 5.78 8.86 -4.57
C ILE A 216 5.20 8.33 -3.24
N ASN A 217 4.99 7.03 -3.11
CA ASN A 217 4.50 6.41 -1.88
C ASN A 217 5.59 5.71 -1.06
N VAL A 218 6.86 6.03 -1.31
CA VAL A 218 8.01 5.40 -0.64
C VAL A 218 8.93 6.46 -0.06
N VAL A 219 9.10 6.45 1.26
CA VAL A 219 10.13 7.23 1.95
C VAL A 219 11.51 6.89 1.39
N PRO A 220 12.25 7.86 0.81
CA PRO A 220 13.51 7.56 0.14
C PRO A 220 14.66 7.34 1.12
N GLY A 221 15.25 6.14 1.10
CA GLY A 221 16.41 5.78 1.91
C GLY A 221 17.74 6.23 1.32
N LYS A 222 17.76 6.83 0.12
CA LYS A 222 18.97 7.34 -0.53
C LYS A 222 18.70 8.65 -1.25
N ALA A 223 19.65 9.59 -1.15
CA ALA A 223 19.67 10.81 -1.94
C ALA A 223 21.12 11.23 -2.23
N THR A 224 21.33 11.99 -3.31
CA THR A 224 22.65 12.49 -3.71
C THR A 224 22.60 13.97 -4.03
N ALA A 225 23.65 14.70 -3.72
CA ALA A 225 23.81 16.10 -4.13
C ALA A 225 25.25 16.39 -4.59
N VAL A 226 25.39 17.40 -5.43
CA VAL A 226 26.66 17.95 -5.86
C VAL A 226 26.68 19.43 -5.50
N VAL A 227 27.67 19.87 -4.72
CA VAL A 227 27.86 21.27 -4.33
C VAL A 227 29.18 21.76 -4.85
N ARG A 228 29.17 22.85 -5.63
CA ARG A 228 30.39 23.49 -6.13
C ARG A 228 30.91 24.52 -5.13
N GLY A 229 32.22 24.54 -4.91
CA GLY A 229 32.91 25.52 -4.08
C GLY A 229 32.88 25.26 -2.58
N LEU A 230 32.61 24.03 -2.16
CA LEU A 230 32.77 23.54 -0.78
C LEU A 230 33.71 22.34 -0.72
N LYS A 231 34.37 22.18 0.41
CA LYS A 231 35.13 21.00 0.76
C LYS A 231 34.53 20.30 1.97
N GLU A 232 34.80 18.99 2.11
CA GLU A 232 34.31 18.22 3.28
C GLU A 232 34.68 18.91 4.60
N ALA A 233 35.92 19.44 4.69
CA ALA A 233 36.42 20.13 5.89
C ALA A 233 35.55 21.32 6.30
N ASP A 234 34.92 22.03 5.37
CA ASP A 234 34.10 23.21 5.63
C ASP A 234 32.77 22.87 6.31
N VAL A 235 32.30 21.61 6.17
CA VAL A 235 30.95 21.17 6.58
C VAL A 235 30.98 20.02 7.59
N LYS A 236 32.15 19.49 7.89
CA LYS A 236 32.38 18.29 8.72
C LYS A 236 31.71 18.34 10.10
N GLU A 237 31.90 19.44 10.83
CA GLU A 237 31.33 19.59 12.17
C GLU A 237 29.80 19.68 12.16
N ILE A 238 29.25 20.40 11.17
CA ILE A 238 27.80 20.51 10.98
C ILE A 238 27.20 19.15 10.65
N THR A 239 27.86 18.42 9.75
CA THR A 239 27.39 17.09 9.33
C THR A 239 27.45 16.08 10.46
N LYS A 240 28.59 16.01 11.19
CA LYS A 240 28.74 15.10 12.33
C LYS A 240 27.64 15.29 13.37
N LYS A 241 27.38 16.55 13.76
CA LYS A 241 26.31 16.86 14.69
C LYS A 241 24.93 16.42 14.16
N PHE A 242 24.66 16.65 12.88
CA PHE A 242 23.39 16.28 12.27
C PHE A 242 23.22 14.76 12.17
N GLU A 243 24.32 14.00 11.88
CA GLU A 243 24.30 12.54 11.93
C GLU A 243 24.00 11.99 13.34
N GLU A 244 24.60 12.60 14.38
CA GLU A 244 24.35 12.22 15.77
C GLU A 244 22.88 12.48 16.19
N GLU A 245 22.28 13.58 15.72
CA GLU A 245 20.90 13.96 16.02
C GLU A 245 19.87 13.10 15.27
N THR A 246 20.15 12.66 14.02
CA THR A 246 19.18 12.06 13.13
C THR A 246 19.39 10.56 12.89
N GLY A 247 20.60 10.08 13.08
CA GLY A 247 21.01 8.73 12.71
C GLY A 247 21.07 8.47 11.20
N LEU A 248 20.97 9.52 10.37
CA LEU A 248 21.32 9.50 8.97
C LEU A 248 22.85 9.35 8.81
N LYS A 249 23.30 8.93 7.63
CA LYS A 249 24.72 8.89 7.29
C LYS A 249 24.98 9.66 6.01
N PHE A 250 26.12 10.38 5.98
CA PHE A 250 26.54 11.14 4.81
C PHE A 250 27.94 10.71 4.39
N ILE A 251 28.09 10.44 3.10
CA ILE A 251 29.38 10.08 2.48
C ILE A 251 29.75 11.23 1.55
N PHE A 252 30.96 11.72 1.68
CA PHE A 252 31.52 12.81 0.89
C PHE A 252 32.60 12.30 -0.05
N GLU A 253 32.63 12.85 -1.26
CA GLU A 253 33.68 12.63 -2.24
C GLU A 253 34.00 13.96 -2.93
N GLU A 254 35.26 14.38 -2.88
CA GLU A 254 35.73 15.60 -3.53
C GLU A 254 36.14 15.30 -4.98
N ASP A 255 35.57 16.05 -5.94
CA ASP A 255 35.94 15.98 -7.36
C ASP A 255 36.17 17.42 -7.89
N GLY A 256 37.42 17.81 -7.96
CA GLY A 256 37.81 19.17 -8.33
C GLY A 256 37.23 20.21 -7.39
N ASP A 257 36.39 21.11 -7.93
CA ASP A 257 35.71 22.13 -7.16
C ASP A 257 34.33 21.65 -6.61
N ASN A 258 33.97 20.42 -6.90
CA ASN A 258 32.70 19.84 -6.45
C ASN A 258 32.88 18.96 -5.20
N LEU A 259 31.90 19.03 -4.32
CA LEU A 259 31.69 18.12 -3.21
C LEU A 259 30.45 17.26 -3.52
N ASN A 260 30.65 15.98 -3.80
CA ASN A 260 29.61 14.99 -3.97
C ASN A 260 29.16 14.50 -2.59
N ILE A 261 27.87 14.46 -2.33
CA ILE A 261 27.28 14.09 -1.05
C ILE A 261 26.27 12.99 -1.31
N LYS A 262 26.41 11.86 -0.60
CA LYS A 262 25.42 10.78 -0.59
C LYS A 262 24.81 10.65 0.80
N ALA A 263 23.51 10.88 0.90
CA ALA A 263 22.75 10.62 2.12
C ALA A 263 22.22 9.18 2.13
N ILE A 264 22.32 8.52 3.27
CA ILE A 264 21.83 7.15 3.51
C ILE A 264 20.88 7.21 4.70
N GLY A 265 19.65 6.86 4.46
CA GLY A 265 18.56 6.71 5.40
C GLY A 265 17.99 5.30 5.40
N VAL A 266 16.66 5.17 5.60
CA VAL A 266 15.93 3.91 5.64
C VAL A 266 14.63 4.09 4.87
N ASN A 267 14.33 3.19 3.95
CA ASN A 267 13.05 3.18 3.24
C ASN A 267 11.91 2.81 4.21
N ALA A 268 10.72 3.33 3.94
CA ALA A 268 9.48 2.93 4.57
C ALA A 268 8.30 3.26 3.63
N HIS A 269 7.12 2.79 3.92
CA HIS A 269 5.93 3.24 3.21
C HIS A 269 5.62 4.71 3.58
N ALA A 270 5.21 5.55 2.62
CA ALA A 270 4.99 6.99 2.85
C ALA A 270 3.87 7.28 3.87
N SER A 271 2.92 6.34 4.06
CA SER A 271 1.90 6.46 5.11
C SER A 271 2.43 6.31 6.54
N LEU A 272 3.64 5.75 6.70
CA LEU A 272 4.32 5.55 7.98
C LEU A 272 5.73 6.16 7.96
N PRO A 273 5.86 7.47 7.68
CA PRO A 273 7.16 8.10 7.41
C PRO A 273 8.11 8.08 8.61
N HIS A 274 7.59 7.96 9.82
CA HIS A 274 8.37 7.85 11.05
C HIS A 274 9.09 6.49 11.21
N MET A 275 8.68 5.46 10.48
CA MET A 275 9.36 4.15 10.44
C MET A 275 10.61 4.19 9.55
N GLY A 276 10.70 5.17 8.66
CA GLY A 276 11.83 5.40 7.78
C GLY A 276 12.78 6.49 8.28
N LYS A 277 13.83 6.71 7.49
CA LYS A 277 14.73 7.87 7.60
C LYS A 277 14.85 8.50 6.22
N ASN A 278 14.07 9.55 5.99
CA ASN A 278 13.99 10.21 4.68
C ASN A 278 15.31 10.90 4.31
N ALA A 279 16.04 10.30 3.37
CA ALA A 279 17.35 10.80 2.95
C ALA A 279 17.26 12.13 2.18
N ILE A 280 16.15 12.38 1.45
CA ILE A 280 15.93 13.66 0.77
C ILE A 280 15.74 14.78 1.78
N GLN A 281 14.78 14.65 2.70
CA GLN A 281 14.53 15.65 3.74
C GLN A 281 15.78 15.89 4.60
N GLY A 282 16.50 14.80 4.93
CA GLY A 282 17.78 14.89 5.65
C GLY A 282 18.82 15.69 4.90
N LEU A 283 19.02 15.40 3.61
CA LEU A 283 20.01 16.11 2.78
C LEU A 283 19.63 17.58 2.56
N VAL A 284 18.35 17.88 2.30
CA VAL A 284 17.84 19.24 2.18
C VAL A 284 18.05 20.02 3.49
N THR A 285 17.72 19.42 4.64
CA THR A 285 17.91 20.07 5.95
C THR A 285 19.39 20.28 6.25
N LEU A 286 20.28 19.35 5.92
CA LEU A 286 21.71 19.53 6.06
C LEU A 286 22.25 20.65 5.18
N LEU A 287 21.89 20.66 3.88
CA LEU A 287 22.29 21.69 2.94
C LEU A 287 21.81 23.09 3.34
N SER A 288 20.63 23.20 3.96
CA SER A 288 20.13 24.49 4.47
C SER A 288 21.02 25.10 5.56
N LYS A 289 21.84 24.29 6.24
CA LYS A 289 22.80 24.69 7.29
C LYS A 289 24.19 24.99 6.72
N PHE A 290 24.48 24.63 5.48
CA PHE A 290 25.77 24.89 4.85
C PHE A 290 25.94 26.36 4.49
N PRO A 291 27.18 26.88 4.40
CA PRO A 291 27.46 28.27 4.06
C PRO A 291 27.29 28.53 2.55
N LEU A 292 26.12 28.20 2.00
CA LEU A 292 25.80 28.37 0.59
C LEU A 292 25.60 29.87 0.26
N ALA A 293 26.02 30.27 -0.93
CA ALA A 293 25.82 31.62 -1.42
C ALA A 293 24.33 31.97 -1.58
N ASP A 294 24.01 33.25 -1.51
CA ASP A 294 22.69 33.78 -1.88
C ASP A 294 22.51 33.66 -3.41
N ALA A 295 21.85 32.58 -3.84
CA ALA A 295 21.66 32.22 -5.22
C ALA A 295 20.30 31.50 -5.40
N PRO A 296 19.66 31.58 -6.56
CA PRO A 296 18.31 31.03 -6.75
C PRO A 296 18.18 29.57 -6.34
N VAL A 297 19.02 28.67 -6.80
CA VAL A 297 18.99 27.25 -6.47
C VAL A 297 19.11 27.00 -4.97
N ASN A 298 20.01 27.72 -4.28
CA ASN A 298 20.21 27.58 -2.82
C ASN A 298 19.01 28.12 -2.04
N ASN A 299 18.35 29.17 -2.55
CA ASN A 299 17.14 29.72 -1.95
C ASN A 299 15.97 28.75 -2.04
N TYR A 300 15.83 27.98 -3.14
CA TYR A 300 14.84 26.89 -3.22
C TYR A 300 15.13 25.73 -2.28
N VAL A 301 16.40 25.40 -2.01
CA VAL A 301 16.74 24.42 -0.95
C VAL A 301 16.25 24.89 0.44
N LYS A 302 16.47 26.17 0.76
CA LYS A 302 15.97 26.75 2.01
C LYS A 302 14.44 26.80 2.06
N ALA A 303 13.81 27.20 0.95
CA ALA A 303 12.36 27.23 0.79
C ALA A 303 11.74 25.85 1.01
N LEU A 304 12.34 24.80 0.41
CA LEU A 304 11.91 23.43 0.61
C LEU A 304 12.05 22.99 2.08
N ASN A 305 13.15 23.33 2.73
CA ASN A 305 13.37 23.02 4.16
C ASN A 305 12.35 23.73 5.07
N ASN A 306 11.78 24.87 4.67
CA ASN A 306 10.75 25.57 5.47
C ASN A 306 9.42 24.78 5.51
N ILE A 307 9.13 23.96 4.49
CA ILE A 307 7.86 23.24 4.36
C ILE A 307 7.99 21.72 4.53
N PHE A 308 9.18 21.16 4.26
CA PHE A 308 9.46 19.72 4.41
C PHE A 308 10.79 19.49 5.17
N PRO A 309 10.99 20.00 6.39
CA PRO A 309 12.21 19.74 7.15
C PRO A 309 12.27 18.27 7.59
N TYR A 310 13.47 17.77 7.81
CA TYR A 310 13.66 16.42 8.37
C TYR A 310 13.02 16.30 9.77
N GLY A 311 12.26 15.23 9.98
CA GLY A 311 11.59 14.94 11.26
C GLY A 311 10.19 15.53 11.40
N ASP A 312 9.71 16.31 10.42
CA ASP A 312 8.31 16.71 10.34
C ASP A 312 7.52 15.70 9.50
N TYR A 313 7.05 14.66 10.16
CA TYR A 313 6.30 13.56 9.54
C TYR A 313 4.80 13.83 9.44
N ASN A 314 4.32 14.91 9.99
CA ASN A 314 2.89 15.23 10.12
C ASN A 314 2.49 16.51 9.36
N GLY A 315 3.43 17.21 8.74
CA GLY A 315 3.16 18.48 8.06
C GLY A 315 2.88 19.66 8.98
N ARG A 316 3.45 19.64 10.19
CA ARG A 316 3.32 20.69 11.19
C ARG A 316 3.82 22.04 10.66
N THR A 317 4.92 22.04 9.93
CA THR A 317 5.47 23.26 9.33
C THR A 317 4.55 23.89 8.29
N MET A 318 3.66 23.10 7.70
CA MET A 318 2.62 23.57 6.79
C MET A 318 1.28 23.85 7.48
N GLY A 319 1.12 23.46 8.76
CA GLY A 319 -0.11 23.66 9.52
C GLY A 319 -1.22 22.66 9.20
N VAL A 320 -0.83 21.43 8.79
CA VAL A 320 -1.76 20.35 8.41
C VAL A 320 -1.65 19.11 9.33
N ASP A 321 -1.03 19.27 10.48
CA ASP A 321 -0.81 18.21 11.49
C ASP A 321 -2.10 17.84 12.25
N LEU A 322 -3.16 17.56 11.51
CA LEU A 322 -4.45 17.18 12.05
C LEU A 322 -4.41 15.76 12.63
N LYS A 323 -5.19 15.57 13.68
CA LYS A 323 -5.32 14.31 14.38
C LYS A 323 -6.74 14.13 14.89
N ASP A 324 -7.24 12.91 14.85
CA ASP A 324 -8.47 12.52 15.53
C ASP A 324 -8.28 11.18 16.29
N ASP A 325 -9.24 10.87 17.17
CA ASP A 325 -9.14 9.67 18.03
C ASP A 325 -9.48 8.36 17.29
N VAL A 326 -9.98 8.43 16.06
CA VAL A 326 -10.47 7.28 15.29
C VAL A 326 -9.47 6.86 14.22
N SER A 327 -9.03 7.80 13.38
CA SER A 327 -8.08 7.53 12.29
C SER A 327 -6.63 7.91 12.62
N GLY A 328 -6.40 8.58 13.77
CA GLY A 328 -5.07 8.98 14.19
C GLY A 328 -4.54 10.23 13.49
N GLU A 329 -3.24 10.30 13.29
CA GLU A 329 -2.53 11.49 12.79
C GLU A 329 -2.49 11.55 11.27
N THR A 330 -2.54 12.76 10.71
CA THR A 330 -2.09 13.04 9.34
C THR A 330 -0.60 12.75 9.23
N THR A 331 -0.19 12.16 8.12
CA THR A 331 1.22 11.92 7.80
C THR A 331 1.59 12.57 6.48
N VAL A 332 2.82 13.09 6.40
CA VAL A 332 3.37 13.75 5.21
C VAL A 332 4.78 13.22 4.94
N SER A 333 5.02 12.77 3.73
CA SER A 333 6.33 12.32 3.27
C SER A 333 6.73 13.07 1.99
N PHE A 334 7.97 13.47 1.89
CA PHE A 334 8.52 14.10 0.70
C PHE A 334 9.38 13.08 -0.05
N ASP A 335 8.85 12.55 -1.15
CA ASP A 335 9.28 11.25 -1.66
C ASP A 335 10.15 11.32 -2.93
N ILE A 336 9.98 12.37 -3.73
CA ILE A 336 10.76 12.54 -4.98
C ILE A 336 11.33 13.94 -5.03
N LEU A 337 12.61 14.06 -5.41
CA LEU A 337 13.27 15.33 -5.64
C LEU A 337 14.28 15.25 -6.76
N GLU A 338 14.19 16.20 -7.66
CA GLU A 338 15.22 16.50 -8.66
C GLU A 338 15.47 18.00 -8.70
N ILE A 339 16.69 18.40 -8.43
CA ILE A 339 17.17 19.78 -8.55
C ILE A 339 18.36 19.80 -9.51
N THR A 340 18.34 20.75 -10.42
CA THR A 340 19.49 21.10 -11.31
C THR A 340 19.87 22.56 -11.08
N GLU A 341 20.86 23.08 -11.81
CA GLU A 341 21.23 24.50 -11.72
C GLU A 341 20.12 25.48 -12.19
N THR A 342 19.04 24.99 -12.83
CA THR A 342 17.99 25.83 -13.45
C THR A 342 16.56 25.34 -13.18
N HIS A 343 16.39 24.17 -12.64
CA HIS A 343 15.09 23.53 -12.50
C HIS A 343 14.99 22.78 -11.17
N PHE A 344 13.77 22.80 -10.61
CA PHE A 344 13.36 22.01 -9.44
C PHE A 344 12.09 21.23 -9.78
N LYS A 345 12.06 19.95 -9.42
CA LYS A 345 10.87 19.12 -9.40
C LYS A 345 10.83 18.34 -8.10
N GLY A 346 9.73 18.43 -7.35
CA GLY A 346 9.50 17.68 -6.11
C GLY A 346 8.12 17.07 -6.07
N ALA A 347 7.96 15.97 -5.32
CA ALA A 347 6.68 15.34 -5.08
C ALA A 347 6.57 14.84 -3.64
N TYR A 348 5.35 14.89 -3.11
CA TYR A 348 5.01 14.47 -1.74
C TYR A 348 3.76 13.60 -1.72
N ASP A 349 3.65 12.78 -0.67
CA ASP A 349 2.47 12.02 -0.29
C ASP A 349 1.96 12.49 1.07
N CYS A 350 0.66 12.73 1.18
CA CYS A 350 -0.02 13.06 2.43
C CYS A 350 -1.17 12.08 2.64
N ARG A 351 -1.15 11.37 3.76
CA ARG A 351 -2.28 10.53 4.23
C ARG A 351 -2.93 11.23 5.41
N ALA A 352 -4.17 11.63 5.20
CA ALA A 352 -4.84 12.59 6.05
C ALA A 352 -5.79 11.90 7.03
N SER A 353 -5.80 12.37 8.28
CA SER A 353 -6.83 11.98 9.24
C SER A 353 -8.22 12.30 8.69
N ILE A 354 -9.26 11.60 9.14
CA ILE A 354 -10.65 11.86 8.68
C ILE A 354 -11.17 13.25 9.08
N ALA A 355 -10.47 13.98 9.95
CA ALA A 355 -10.74 15.37 10.25
C ALA A 355 -10.25 16.34 9.15
N ALA A 356 -9.40 15.85 8.22
CA ALA A 356 -8.84 16.61 7.12
C ALA A 356 -9.80 16.65 5.91
N ASN A 357 -9.68 17.71 5.14
CA ASN A 357 -10.41 17.90 3.89
C ASN A 357 -9.66 18.91 3.00
N ASP A 358 -10.17 19.16 1.80
CA ASP A 358 -9.56 20.11 0.87
C ASP A 358 -9.32 21.49 1.49
N GLU A 359 -10.26 22.03 2.28
CA GLU A 359 -10.17 23.39 2.79
C GLU A 359 -9.11 23.55 3.89
N ASN A 360 -8.98 22.55 4.80
CA ASN A 360 -8.08 22.65 5.93
C ASN A 360 -6.74 21.93 5.71
N THR A 361 -6.58 21.20 4.60
CA THR A 361 -5.36 20.42 4.31
C THR A 361 -4.89 20.64 2.87
N GLY A 362 -5.62 20.20 1.84
CA GLY A 362 -5.18 20.26 0.45
C GLY A 362 -4.80 21.69 0.02
N LYS A 363 -5.73 22.64 0.15
CA LYS A 363 -5.52 24.06 -0.21
C LYS A 363 -4.50 24.74 0.69
N VAL A 364 -4.39 24.33 1.97
CA VAL A 364 -3.36 24.88 2.89
C VAL A 364 -1.97 24.45 2.42
N MET A 365 -1.77 23.18 2.08
CA MET A 365 -0.49 22.71 1.55
C MET A 365 -0.13 23.40 0.24
N GLU A 366 -1.07 23.50 -0.69
CA GLU A 366 -0.86 24.23 -1.96
C GLU A 366 -0.47 25.69 -1.72
N ALA A 367 -1.17 26.40 -0.83
CA ALA A 367 -0.88 27.79 -0.51
C ALA A 367 0.53 27.93 0.08
N LYS A 368 0.91 27.05 1.02
CA LYS A 368 2.24 27.05 1.63
C LYS A 368 3.36 26.79 0.63
N ILE A 369 3.16 25.87 -0.32
CA ILE A 369 4.11 25.58 -1.38
C ILE A 369 4.25 26.80 -2.31
N ARG A 370 3.14 27.44 -2.70
CA ARG A 370 3.15 28.67 -3.51
C ARG A 370 3.81 29.84 -2.80
N GLU A 371 3.60 30.02 -1.49
CA GLU A 371 4.27 31.04 -0.66
C GLU A 371 5.80 30.91 -0.69
N GLN A 372 6.34 29.69 -0.86
CA GLN A 372 7.77 29.46 -1.01
C GLN A 372 8.29 29.67 -2.45
N GLY A 373 7.45 30.12 -3.37
CA GLY A 373 7.82 30.44 -4.75
C GLY A 373 7.78 29.26 -5.72
N PHE A 374 7.20 28.13 -5.33
CA PHE A 374 6.98 27.00 -6.23
C PHE A 374 5.68 27.11 -7.02
N THR A 375 5.64 26.46 -8.15
CA THR A 375 4.44 26.23 -8.96
C THR A 375 3.88 24.84 -8.66
N ILE A 376 2.62 24.77 -8.25
CA ILE A 376 1.92 23.52 -7.97
C ILE A 376 0.56 23.54 -8.67
N PRO A 377 0.17 22.46 -9.39
CA PRO A 377 -1.18 22.33 -9.93
C PRO A 377 -2.20 22.17 -8.80
N GLU A 378 -3.41 22.67 -9.04
CA GLU A 378 -4.54 22.38 -8.18
C GLU A 378 -4.92 20.91 -8.32
N LYS A 379 -5.08 20.23 -7.20
CA LYS A 379 -5.48 18.83 -7.15
C LYS A 379 -6.36 18.61 -5.91
N PRO A 380 -7.58 18.09 -6.06
CA PRO A 380 -8.40 17.77 -4.90
C PRO A 380 -7.78 16.62 -4.11
N MET A 381 -8.04 16.59 -2.81
CA MET A 381 -7.78 15.42 -1.99
C MET A 381 -8.69 14.27 -2.44
N PHE A 382 -8.19 13.04 -2.34
CA PHE A 382 -9.10 11.89 -2.39
C PHE A 382 -9.72 11.70 -1.00
N GLU A 383 -11.02 11.35 -1.02
CA GLU A 383 -11.80 11.23 0.20
C GLU A 383 -11.40 9.98 1.00
N PRO A 384 -11.54 9.97 2.33
CA PRO A 384 -11.34 8.77 3.11
C PRO A 384 -12.52 7.80 2.89
N HIS A 385 -12.22 6.50 2.96
CA HIS A 385 -13.23 5.47 3.09
C HIS A 385 -13.46 5.16 4.58
N VAL A 386 -14.72 5.22 5.03
CA VAL A 386 -15.06 5.05 6.46
C VAL A 386 -16.30 4.19 6.59
N VAL A 387 -16.18 3.06 7.27
CA VAL A 387 -17.31 2.24 7.70
C VAL A 387 -17.48 2.35 9.21
N ASP A 388 -18.73 2.54 9.66
CA ASP A 388 -19.03 2.67 11.09
C ASP A 388 -18.53 1.45 11.89
N GLY A 389 -17.67 1.69 12.87
CA GLY A 389 -17.16 0.66 13.77
C GLY A 389 -18.24 -0.06 14.59
N ASP A 390 -19.42 0.56 14.72
CA ASP A 390 -20.59 -0.01 15.38
C ASP A 390 -21.54 -0.78 14.45
N SER A 391 -21.25 -0.84 13.14
CA SER A 391 -22.04 -1.58 12.17
C SER A 391 -22.15 -3.07 12.47
N GLU A 392 -23.18 -3.74 11.94
CA GLU A 392 -23.34 -5.20 12.03
C GLU A 392 -22.13 -5.94 11.46
N LEU A 393 -21.65 -5.46 10.29
CA LEU A 393 -20.49 -6.05 9.60
C LEU A 393 -19.25 -6.04 10.51
N VAL A 394 -18.83 -4.87 10.96
CA VAL A 394 -17.61 -4.70 11.78
C VAL A 394 -17.71 -5.51 13.07
N LYS A 395 -18.82 -5.41 13.80
CA LYS A 395 -19.01 -6.16 15.06
C LYS A 395 -18.99 -7.68 14.87
N THR A 396 -19.57 -8.17 13.78
CA THR A 396 -19.59 -9.61 13.49
C THR A 396 -18.19 -10.11 13.13
N LEU A 397 -17.49 -9.39 12.26
CA LEU A 397 -16.14 -9.75 11.85
C LEU A 397 -15.15 -9.73 13.02
N LEU A 398 -15.20 -8.70 13.87
CA LEU A 398 -14.35 -8.65 15.07
C LEU A 398 -14.61 -9.83 16.01
N LYS A 399 -15.84 -10.28 16.19
CA LYS A 399 -16.14 -11.49 16.96
C LYS A 399 -15.57 -12.76 16.34
N CYS A 400 -15.59 -12.85 15.00
CA CYS A 400 -14.96 -13.99 14.30
C CYS A 400 -13.45 -13.98 14.49
N TYR A 401 -12.83 -12.80 14.36
CA TYR A 401 -11.39 -12.60 14.64
C TYR A 401 -11.04 -12.98 16.08
N GLU A 402 -11.73 -12.39 17.07
CA GLU A 402 -11.49 -12.65 18.50
C GLU A 402 -11.52 -14.13 18.84
N LYS A 403 -12.47 -14.84 18.29
CA LYS A 403 -12.60 -16.27 18.45
C LYS A 403 -11.47 -17.03 17.77
N GLY A 404 -11.15 -16.73 16.52
CA GLY A 404 -10.11 -17.40 15.74
C GLY A 404 -8.71 -17.22 16.33
N PHE A 405 -8.45 -16.09 16.97
CA PHE A 405 -7.18 -15.76 17.62
C PHE A 405 -7.17 -16.01 19.14
N GLY A 406 -8.31 -16.28 19.75
CA GLY A 406 -8.40 -16.47 21.21
C GLY A 406 -8.17 -15.18 22.00
N VAL A 407 -8.50 -14.04 21.42
CA VAL A 407 -8.34 -12.70 22.01
C VAL A 407 -9.69 -12.06 22.32
N THR A 408 -9.71 -10.94 23.01
CA THR A 408 -10.93 -10.21 23.37
C THR A 408 -10.72 -8.71 23.26
N ASN A 409 -11.82 -7.96 23.07
CA ASN A 409 -11.83 -6.50 22.95
C ASN A 409 -11.01 -5.98 21.75
N ALA A 410 -10.97 -6.73 20.67
CA ALA A 410 -10.38 -6.27 19.42
C ALA A 410 -11.13 -5.02 18.92
N LYS A 411 -10.38 -4.10 18.33
CA LYS A 411 -10.91 -2.87 17.75
C LYS A 411 -10.53 -2.82 16.28
N PRO A 412 -11.38 -2.23 15.44
CA PRO A 412 -10.99 -1.96 14.07
C PRO A 412 -9.87 -0.92 14.05
N ILE A 413 -9.11 -0.89 12.96
CA ILE A 413 -7.98 0.01 12.77
C ILE A 413 -8.17 0.88 11.54
N ALA A 414 -7.46 1.99 11.50
CA ALA A 414 -7.34 2.88 10.36
C ALA A 414 -5.97 2.76 9.73
N ILE A 415 -5.90 2.74 8.40
CA ILE A 415 -4.64 2.69 7.65
C ILE A 415 -4.50 3.88 6.70
N GLY A 416 -3.26 4.18 6.33
CA GLY A 416 -2.96 5.17 5.29
C GLY A 416 -2.84 4.56 3.88
N GLY A 417 -2.88 3.23 3.76
CA GLY A 417 -3.03 2.52 2.50
C GLY A 417 -4.46 2.51 2.02
N GLY A 418 -4.72 1.91 0.87
CA GLY A 418 -6.04 1.65 0.33
C GLY A 418 -6.07 0.28 -0.30
N THR A 419 -7.22 -0.31 -0.37
CA THR A 419 -7.51 -1.59 -1.02
C THR A 419 -8.75 -1.42 -1.92
N TYR A 420 -9.20 -2.46 -2.58
CA TYR A 420 -10.43 -2.43 -3.36
C TYR A 420 -11.65 -1.88 -2.61
N VAL A 421 -11.72 -2.05 -1.27
CA VAL A 421 -12.89 -1.58 -0.51
C VAL A 421 -13.00 -0.07 -0.44
N HIS A 422 -11.95 0.68 -0.80
CA HIS A 422 -12.04 2.12 -0.98
C HIS A 422 -13.11 2.54 -2.01
N HIS A 423 -13.40 1.66 -2.96
CA HIS A 423 -14.41 1.87 -4.00
C HIS A 423 -15.80 1.33 -3.64
N VAL A 424 -16.01 0.80 -2.41
CA VAL A 424 -17.25 0.13 -2.00
C VAL A 424 -17.76 0.69 -0.68
N GLU A 425 -18.90 1.37 -0.71
CA GLU A 425 -19.47 2.13 0.43
C GLU A 425 -19.52 1.37 1.76
N ASN A 426 -19.89 0.08 1.76
CA ASN A 426 -19.97 -0.78 2.94
C ASN A 426 -18.92 -1.91 2.90
N GLY A 427 -17.72 -1.60 2.43
CA GLY A 427 -16.60 -2.52 2.37
C GLY A 427 -15.62 -2.33 3.52
N VAL A 428 -15.11 -3.42 4.07
CA VAL A 428 -14.01 -3.40 5.06
C VAL A 428 -12.93 -4.40 4.69
N ALA A 429 -11.69 -4.16 5.11
CA ALA A 429 -10.64 -5.11 4.90
C ALA A 429 -10.48 -6.01 6.15
N PHE A 430 -10.36 -7.34 5.95
CA PHE A 430 -10.48 -8.32 7.02
C PHE A 430 -9.54 -9.51 6.81
N GLY A 431 -8.32 -9.41 7.36
CA GLY A 431 -7.26 -10.44 7.23
C GLY A 431 -6.65 -10.45 5.83
N CYS A 432 -5.59 -11.16 5.57
CA CYS A 432 -5.02 -12.35 6.20
C CYS A 432 -3.67 -12.17 6.91
N GLU A 433 -3.11 -11.00 6.97
CA GLU A 433 -1.75 -10.81 7.43
C GLU A 433 -1.65 -10.67 8.94
N ASP A 434 -0.57 -11.19 9.51
CA ASP A 434 -0.19 -10.90 10.88
C ASP A 434 0.60 -9.59 10.92
N PRO A 435 0.12 -8.54 11.58
CA PRO A 435 0.80 -7.24 11.62
C PRO A 435 2.17 -7.26 12.32
N GLU A 436 2.50 -8.33 13.03
CA GLU A 436 3.80 -8.50 13.71
C GLU A 436 4.85 -9.19 12.81
N ILE A 437 4.45 -9.68 11.61
CA ILE A 437 5.32 -10.39 10.67
C ILE A 437 5.59 -9.51 9.45
N ASP A 438 6.84 -9.17 9.22
CA ASP A 438 7.29 -8.58 7.96
C ASP A 438 7.37 -9.69 6.90
N ASN A 439 6.34 -9.81 6.09
CA ASN A 439 6.20 -10.83 5.04
C ASN A 439 6.86 -10.43 3.71
N HIS A 440 7.61 -9.35 3.69
CA HIS A 440 8.27 -8.78 2.51
C HIS A 440 7.29 -8.41 1.38
N MET A 441 6.04 -8.05 1.69
CA MET A 441 5.07 -7.56 0.71
C MET A 441 5.70 -6.55 -0.24
N HIS A 442 5.44 -6.68 -1.55
CA HIS A 442 6.03 -5.89 -2.62
C HIS A 442 7.57 -5.99 -2.75
N GLY A 443 8.24 -6.76 -1.89
CA GLY A 443 9.69 -7.00 -1.90
C GLY A 443 10.10 -8.34 -2.52
N ALA A 444 11.40 -8.60 -2.55
CA ALA A 444 11.93 -9.92 -2.85
C ALA A 444 11.71 -10.87 -1.67
N ASP A 445 11.63 -12.17 -1.96
CA ASP A 445 11.36 -13.22 -0.97
C ASP A 445 10.04 -13.02 -0.21
N GLU A 446 9.03 -12.43 -0.85
CA GLU A 446 7.66 -12.36 -0.33
C GLU A 446 7.17 -13.74 0.08
N PHE A 447 6.50 -13.81 1.23
CA PHE A 447 5.97 -15.06 1.74
C PHE A 447 4.65 -14.90 2.50
N MET A 448 3.92 -16.00 2.62
CA MET A 448 2.78 -16.14 3.51
C MET A 448 3.00 -17.29 4.48
N VAL A 449 2.63 -17.08 5.76
CA VAL A 449 2.68 -18.14 6.77
C VAL A 449 1.57 -19.17 6.48
N VAL A 450 1.93 -20.42 6.22
CA VAL A 450 0.97 -21.49 5.84
C VAL A 450 -0.15 -21.65 6.85
N ASP A 451 0.18 -21.64 8.14
CA ASP A 451 -0.84 -21.80 9.19
C ASP A 451 -1.76 -20.57 9.29
N MET A 452 -1.30 -19.39 8.84
CA MET A 452 -2.14 -18.18 8.76
C MET A 452 -3.17 -18.30 7.64
N ILE A 453 -2.80 -18.83 6.46
CA ILE A 453 -3.75 -19.10 5.37
C ILE A 453 -4.87 -20.02 5.86
N VAL A 454 -4.51 -21.12 6.52
CA VAL A 454 -5.47 -22.10 7.07
C VAL A 454 -6.37 -21.44 8.13
N LYS A 455 -5.80 -20.68 9.05
CA LYS A 455 -6.54 -19.95 10.08
C LYS A 455 -7.50 -18.94 9.48
N SER A 456 -7.05 -18.17 8.48
CA SER A 456 -7.87 -17.18 7.79
C SER A 456 -9.06 -17.81 7.07
N ALA A 457 -8.86 -18.91 6.38
CA ALA A 457 -9.96 -19.66 5.74
C ALA A 457 -11.05 -20.10 6.76
N LYS A 458 -10.66 -20.52 7.96
CA LYS A 458 -11.61 -20.88 9.03
C LYS A 458 -12.37 -19.65 9.54
N ILE A 459 -11.68 -18.53 9.76
CA ILE A 459 -12.29 -17.28 10.23
C ILE A 459 -13.24 -16.72 9.17
N PHE A 460 -12.88 -16.76 7.89
CA PHE A 460 -13.76 -16.34 6.79
C PHE A 460 -15.00 -17.22 6.69
N ALA A 461 -14.88 -18.54 6.85
CA ALA A 461 -16.03 -19.43 6.85
C ALA A 461 -16.99 -19.14 8.02
N ASP A 462 -16.46 -18.89 9.23
CA ASP A 462 -17.24 -18.44 10.37
C ASP A 462 -17.96 -17.11 10.06
N ALA A 463 -17.27 -16.13 9.43
CA ALA A 463 -17.84 -14.85 9.04
C ALA A 463 -18.98 -15.01 8.01
N ILE A 464 -18.79 -15.86 6.99
CA ILE A 464 -19.82 -16.18 5.99
C ILE A 464 -21.06 -16.75 6.67
N VAL A 465 -20.89 -17.71 7.57
CA VAL A 465 -22.03 -18.32 8.29
C VAL A 465 -22.76 -17.29 9.13
N GLU A 466 -22.04 -16.42 9.84
CA GLU A 466 -22.69 -15.42 10.71
C GLU A 466 -23.37 -14.30 9.94
N LEU A 467 -22.83 -13.89 8.80
CA LEU A 467 -23.38 -12.78 8.00
C LEU A 467 -24.48 -13.22 7.01
N CYS A 468 -24.46 -14.48 6.55
CA CYS A 468 -25.38 -14.97 5.52
C CYS A 468 -26.49 -15.92 6.03
N LYS A 469 -26.53 -16.24 7.34
CA LYS A 469 -27.53 -17.11 7.97
C LYS A 469 -28.94 -16.51 8.03
#